data_b88d7a51e9a2fddc63cb92dc0605add5
#
_entry.id   b88d7a51e9a2fddc63cb92dc0605add5
#
_cell.length_a   1.000
_cell.length_b   1.000
_cell.length_c   1.000
_cell.angle_alpha   90.00
_cell.angle_beta   90.00
_cell.angle_gamma   90.00
#
_symmetry.space_group_name_H-M   'P 1'
#
loop_
_entity.id
_entity.type
_entity.pdbx_description
1 polymer ?
#
loop_
_entity_poly.entity_id
_entity_poly.type
_entity_poly.pdbx_seq_one_letter_code
_entity_poly.pdbx_strand_id
1 'polypeptide(L)'
;MDDAILTAEAAAETRPPADPKRPYTVGTLRYSLFEVFVVSAWVILGGNIFGMLGSLVPTLLPLTLERFGASGALIGLVVGSIPAAMNFVMNPILSTASDRTRTRWGRRIPYLVAATPFVALFMILIGWVPPITNYLHAHFITGMSMNSLGILLICVFAVIFQFFNLIVGSIYYYVFADVIPHQFIGRFMAALNLAGTGSGLLFNLFVMPYVIDYAPMVFTGIGLLYLVCFMLMCFFVKEGEYPPPKAVQRQGLPVAKRLAEWIGIYFRQCYRHWFFTFLFLGTALNNASTVCRGTFNLLFATKELQMTAGQFGKVMAVGAVVSAGVVVLTGYLMDRLHPLRVFVASGVIVIAANVWGYFYVTDYASFFVVGIAISVVYAVQFVSNGPVFIELFPPDKFGQFSSANAMMNSVLLIFANYFGGMAIDRFGYRFIFAWDTIFTIGATLALIYVYVKWKQLGGAKGYVPPPTD
;
A
#
# COMPACT_ATOMS: atom_id res chain seq x y z
N MET A 1 -30.04 25.71 4.43
CA MET A 1 -31.06 24.64 4.56
C MET A 1 -31.66 24.31 3.21
N ASP A 2 -31.92 25.32 2.38
CA ASP A 2 -32.54 25.15 1.05
C ASP A 2 -31.64 24.44 0.01
N ASP A 3 -30.32 24.67 0.03
CA ASP A 3 -29.39 23.99 -0.88
C ASP A 3 -29.23 22.46 -0.60
N ALA A 4 -29.43 22.04 0.63
CA ALA A 4 -29.41 20.64 0.99
C ALA A 4 -30.69 19.91 0.56
N ILE A 5 -31.81 20.61 0.55
CA ILE A 5 -33.12 20.10 0.10
C ILE A 5 -33.13 20.01 -1.42
N LEU A 6 -32.68 21.04 -2.12
CA LEU A 6 -32.55 21.04 -3.58
C LEU A 6 -31.56 19.98 -4.13
N THR A 7 -30.47 19.71 -3.40
CA THR A 7 -29.56 18.63 -3.75
C THR A 7 -30.12 17.23 -3.44
N ALA A 8 -30.99 17.11 -2.42
CA ALA A 8 -31.68 15.86 -2.12
C ALA A 8 -32.82 15.58 -3.11
N GLU A 9 -33.54 16.60 -3.54
CA GLU A 9 -34.59 16.50 -4.58
C GLU A 9 -33.99 16.17 -5.96
N ALA A 10 -32.94 16.86 -6.38
CA ALA A 10 -32.22 16.53 -7.62
C ALA A 10 -31.60 15.11 -7.62
N ALA A 11 -31.19 14.62 -6.45
CA ALA A 11 -30.75 13.24 -6.27
C ALA A 11 -31.91 12.23 -6.26
N ALA A 12 -33.09 12.65 -5.90
CA ALA A 12 -34.32 11.83 -5.94
C ALA A 12 -34.88 11.68 -7.35
N GLU A 13 -34.82 12.75 -8.17
CA GLU A 13 -35.26 12.72 -9.58
C GLU A 13 -34.44 11.83 -10.49
N THR A 14 -33.17 11.55 -10.13
CA THR A 14 -32.29 10.64 -10.90
C THR A 14 -32.42 9.17 -10.48
N ARG A 15 -33.27 8.83 -9.51
CA ARG A 15 -33.53 7.43 -9.15
C ARG A 15 -34.48 6.78 -10.17
N PRO A 16 -33.98 5.84 -10.97
CA PRO A 16 -34.85 5.09 -11.87
C PRO A 16 -35.91 4.30 -11.06
N PRO A 17 -37.10 3.99 -11.60
CA PRO A 17 -38.19 3.28 -10.90
C PRO A 17 -37.72 1.95 -10.32
N ALA A 18 -38.26 1.55 -9.17
CA ALA A 18 -37.85 0.32 -8.46
C ALA A 18 -38.10 -0.91 -9.34
N ASP A 19 -37.03 -1.70 -9.60
CA ASP A 19 -37.10 -3.01 -10.28
C ASP A 19 -37.03 -4.12 -9.23
N PRO A 20 -38.09 -4.88 -9.00
CA PRO A 20 -38.10 -5.95 -8.00
C PRO A 20 -37.04 -7.06 -8.25
N LYS A 21 -36.61 -7.24 -9.50
CA LYS A 21 -35.57 -8.22 -9.87
C LYS A 21 -34.15 -7.71 -9.61
N ARG A 22 -33.96 -6.40 -9.47
CA ARG A 22 -32.68 -5.73 -9.25
C ARG A 22 -32.74 -4.72 -8.09
N PRO A 23 -32.92 -5.22 -6.85
CA PRO A 23 -33.15 -4.36 -5.69
C PRO A 23 -31.91 -3.60 -5.20
N TYR A 24 -30.70 -4.01 -5.63
CA TYR A 24 -29.45 -3.42 -5.13
C TYR A 24 -28.96 -2.32 -6.07
N THR A 25 -28.72 -1.13 -5.54
CA THR A 25 -28.40 0.06 -6.33
C THR A 25 -27.08 0.70 -5.90
N VAL A 26 -26.30 1.19 -6.88
CA VAL A 26 -25.14 2.08 -6.69
C VAL A 26 -25.21 3.17 -7.77
N GLY A 27 -25.45 4.42 -7.37
CA GLY A 27 -25.70 5.48 -8.34
C GLY A 27 -26.83 5.12 -9.31
N THR A 28 -26.56 5.06 -10.60
CA THR A 28 -27.49 4.64 -11.65
C THR A 28 -27.51 3.14 -11.92
N LEU A 29 -26.55 2.39 -11.35
CA LEU A 29 -26.45 0.94 -11.54
C LEU A 29 -27.45 0.20 -10.66
N ARG A 30 -27.98 -0.90 -11.21
CA ARG A 30 -28.90 -1.81 -10.52
C ARG A 30 -28.45 -3.23 -10.68
N TYR A 31 -28.52 -3.98 -9.60
CA TYR A 31 -28.06 -5.35 -9.54
C TYR A 31 -29.09 -6.27 -8.91
N SER A 32 -29.18 -7.48 -9.45
CA SER A 32 -29.65 -8.66 -8.72
C SER A 32 -28.54 -9.16 -7.78
N LEU A 33 -28.86 -10.05 -6.85
CA LEU A 33 -27.86 -10.64 -5.96
C LEU A 33 -26.76 -11.40 -6.73
N PHE A 34 -27.14 -12.08 -7.81
CA PHE A 34 -26.19 -12.78 -8.67
C PHE A 34 -25.24 -11.80 -9.40
N GLU A 35 -25.75 -10.69 -9.92
CA GLU A 35 -24.94 -9.66 -10.56
C GLU A 35 -23.96 -9.00 -9.58
N VAL A 36 -24.36 -8.75 -8.33
CA VAL A 36 -23.45 -8.27 -7.26
C VAL A 36 -22.31 -9.27 -7.04
N PHE A 37 -22.64 -10.57 -6.99
CA PHE A 37 -21.62 -11.60 -6.83
C PHE A 37 -20.66 -11.64 -8.02
N VAL A 38 -21.16 -11.59 -9.26
CA VAL A 38 -20.34 -11.62 -10.47
C VAL A 38 -19.42 -10.40 -10.56
N VAL A 39 -19.96 -9.19 -10.32
CA VAL A 39 -19.14 -7.96 -10.32
C VAL A 39 -18.09 -8.03 -9.22
N SER A 40 -18.45 -8.44 -8.01
CA SER A 40 -17.51 -8.61 -6.92
C SER A 40 -16.40 -9.62 -7.25
N ALA A 41 -16.76 -10.76 -7.89
CA ALA A 41 -15.79 -11.76 -8.29
C ALA A 41 -14.77 -11.23 -9.33
N TRP A 42 -15.22 -10.46 -10.32
CA TRP A 42 -14.31 -9.83 -11.30
C TRP A 42 -13.38 -8.81 -10.65
N VAL A 43 -13.90 -7.97 -9.76
CA VAL A 43 -13.10 -6.99 -9.04
C VAL A 43 -12.09 -7.68 -8.13
N ILE A 44 -12.50 -8.72 -7.38
CA ILE A 44 -11.60 -9.52 -6.53
C ILE A 44 -10.53 -10.20 -7.37
N LEU A 45 -10.87 -10.81 -8.52
CA LEU A 45 -9.89 -11.43 -9.40
C LEU A 45 -8.84 -10.44 -9.89
N GLY A 46 -9.26 -9.28 -10.40
CA GLY A 46 -8.35 -8.20 -10.83
C GLY A 46 -7.43 -7.75 -9.68
N GLY A 47 -8.00 -7.52 -8.51
CA GLY A 47 -7.26 -7.10 -7.32
C GLY A 47 -6.25 -8.10 -6.82
N ASN A 48 -6.58 -9.39 -6.88
CA ASN A 48 -5.66 -10.44 -6.46
C ASN A 48 -4.44 -10.55 -7.37
N ILE A 49 -4.65 -10.53 -8.68
CA ILE A 49 -3.55 -10.55 -9.63
C ILE A 49 -2.72 -9.27 -9.53
N PHE A 50 -3.36 -8.11 -9.33
CA PHE A 50 -2.66 -6.85 -9.05
C PHE A 50 -1.86 -6.92 -7.74
N GLY A 51 -2.40 -7.54 -6.69
CA GLY A 51 -1.70 -7.79 -5.42
C GLY A 51 -0.49 -8.72 -5.56
N MET A 52 -0.58 -9.78 -6.39
CA MET A 52 0.57 -10.64 -6.73
C MET A 52 1.70 -9.85 -7.40
N LEU A 53 1.37 -8.97 -8.35
CA LEU A 53 2.31 -8.06 -9.00
C LEU A 53 2.93 -7.09 -7.99
N GLY A 54 2.12 -6.53 -7.09
CA GLY A 54 2.57 -5.67 -5.99
C GLY A 54 3.50 -6.35 -5.00
N SER A 55 3.47 -7.68 -4.90
CA SER A 55 4.39 -8.47 -4.08
C SER A 55 5.66 -8.87 -4.84
N LEU A 56 5.55 -9.21 -6.13
CA LEU A 56 6.64 -9.68 -6.96
C LEU A 56 7.74 -8.62 -7.13
N VAL A 57 7.37 -7.42 -7.60
CA VAL A 57 8.35 -6.39 -7.97
C VAL A 57 9.14 -5.90 -6.76
N PRO A 58 8.56 -5.49 -5.62
CA PRO A 58 9.34 -5.06 -4.45
C PRO A 58 10.24 -6.16 -3.88
N THR A 59 9.86 -7.43 -4.03
CA THR A 59 10.65 -8.56 -3.52
C THR A 59 11.85 -8.88 -4.41
N LEU A 60 11.69 -8.81 -5.73
CA LEU A 60 12.70 -9.26 -6.68
C LEU A 60 13.57 -8.14 -7.25
N LEU A 61 13.04 -6.94 -7.31
CA LEU A 61 13.78 -5.79 -7.83
C LEU A 61 15.07 -5.52 -7.04
N PRO A 62 15.10 -5.60 -5.68
CA PRO A 62 16.32 -5.52 -4.91
C PRO A 62 17.35 -6.57 -5.30
N LEU A 63 16.91 -7.81 -5.48
CA LEU A 63 17.80 -8.93 -5.85
C LEU A 63 18.41 -8.73 -7.25
N THR A 64 17.61 -8.24 -8.20
CA THR A 64 18.07 -7.98 -9.57
C THR A 64 19.06 -6.82 -9.61
N LEU A 65 18.80 -5.74 -8.87
CA LEU A 65 19.70 -4.59 -8.73
C LEU A 65 21.02 -5.00 -8.08
N GLU A 66 20.96 -5.79 -7.02
CA GLU A 66 22.17 -6.30 -6.32
C GLU A 66 23.04 -7.16 -7.22
N ARG A 67 22.45 -8.00 -8.09
CA ARG A 67 23.20 -8.81 -9.08
C ARG A 67 24.04 -7.97 -10.04
N PHE A 68 23.61 -6.75 -10.35
CA PHE A 68 24.38 -5.78 -11.16
C PHE A 68 25.30 -4.91 -10.29
N GLY A 69 25.42 -5.16 -8.98
CA GLY A 69 26.29 -4.44 -8.07
C GLY A 69 25.74 -3.08 -7.63
N ALA A 70 24.44 -2.87 -7.65
CA ALA A 70 23.82 -1.67 -7.13
C ALA A 70 23.99 -1.56 -5.61
N SER A 71 24.28 -0.36 -5.11
CA SER A 71 24.35 -0.09 -3.68
C SER A 71 22.97 -0.23 -3.02
N GLY A 72 22.91 -0.53 -1.72
CA GLY A 72 21.67 -0.58 -0.96
C GLY A 72 20.96 0.77 -0.95
N ALA A 73 21.72 1.89 -0.95
CA ALA A 73 21.17 3.23 -1.09
C ALA A 73 20.39 3.40 -2.40
N LEU A 74 20.94 2.93 -3.53
CA LEU A 74 20.25 2.96 -4.83
C LEU A 74 19.03 2.03 -4.84
N ILE A 75 19.15 0.84 -4.25
CA ILE A 75 18.03 -0.10 -4.11
C ILE A 75 16.90 0.56 -3.30
N GLY A 76 17.19 1.13 -2.14
CA GLY A 76 16.22 1.84 -1.31
C GLY A 76 15.57 3.03 -2.04
N LEU A 77 16.36 3.77 -2.82
CA LEU A 77 15.87 4.89 -3.63
C LEU A 77 14.86 4.42 -4.68
N VAL A 78 15.19 3.41 -5.46
CA VAL A 78 14.38 2.95 -6.61
C VAL A 78 13.15 2.16 -6.15
N VAL A 79 13.32 1.29 -5.14
CA VAL A 79 12.24 0.42 -4.67
C VAL A 79 11.27 1.13 -3.73
N GLY A 80 11.74 2.14 -2.99
CA GLY A 80 10.95 2.76 -1.94
C GLY A 80 10.80 4.28 -2.02
N SER A 81 11.92 5.03 -2.09
CA SER A 81 11.85 6.52 -2.03
C SER A 81 11.16 7.13 -3.25
N ILE A 82 11.48 6.69 -4.45
CA ILE A 82 10.84 7.17 -5.69
C ILE A 82 9.34 6.84 -5.69
N PRO A 83 8.90 5.59 -5.43
CA PRO A 83 7.49 5.27 -5.30
C PRO A 83 6.76 6.13 -4.26
N ALA A 84 7.35 6.35 -3.08
CA ALA A 84 6.75 7.18 -2.04
C ALA A 84 6.60 8.64 -2.47
N ALA A 85 7.61 9.20 -3.13
CA ALA A 85 7.56 10.57 -3.66
C ALA A 85 6.52 10.71 -4.79
N MET A 86 6.49 9.74 -5.71
CA MET A 86 5.48 9.72 -6.78
C MET A 86 4.06 9.61 -6.20
N ASN A 87 3.85 8.76 -5.20
CA ASN A 87 2.56 8.60 -4.52
C ASN A 87 2.12 9.91 -3.86
N PHE A 88 3.04 10.60 -3.17
CA PHE A 88 2.77 11.90 -2.54
C PHE A 88 2.28 12.95 -3.54
N VAL A 89 2.89 13.02 -4.72
CA VAL A 89 2.55 14.02 -5.74
C VAL A 89 1.36 13.61 -6.60
N MET A 90 1.32 12.34 -7.03
CA MET A 90 0.37 11.89 -8.05
C MET A 90 -1.02 11.59 -7.50
N ASN A 91 -1.16 11.11 -6.26
CA ASN A 91 -2.48 10.74 -5.73
C ASN A 91 -3.50 11.88 -5.75
N PRO A 92 -3.19 13.10 -5.29
CA PRO A 92 -4.12 14.22 -5.38
C PRO A 92 -4.50 14.58 -6.82
N ILE A 93 -3.54 14.49 -7.74
CA ILE A 93 -3.73 14.77 -9.17
C ILE A 93 -4.66 13.74 -9.79
N LEU A 94 -4.38 12.45 -9.58
CA LEU A 94 -5.16 11.34 -10.13
C LEU A 94 -6.59 11.31 -9.58
N SER A 95 -6.77 11.53 -8.29
CA SER A 95 -8.08 11.63 -7.66
C SER A 95 -8.91 12.70 -8.33
N THR A 96 -8.37 13.93 -8.43
CA THR A 96 -9.07 15.07 -9.03
C THR A 96 -9.33 14.86 -10.53
N ALA A 97 -8.36 14.35 -11.28
CA ALA A 97 -8.50 14.11 -12.71
C ALA A 97 -9.57 13.07 -13.00
N SER A 98 -9.53 11.92 -12.29
CA SER A 98 -10.48 10.84 -12.49
C SER A 98 -11.90 11.23 -12.08
N ASP A 99 -12.09 12.07 -11.05
CA ASP A 99 -13.40 12.57 -10.65
C ASP A 99 -14.05 13.48 -11.71
N ARG A 100 -13.24 14.15 -12.53
CA ARG A 100 -13.71 15.04 -13.60
C ARG A 100 -13.89 14.35 -14.94
N THR A 101 -13.32 13.19 -15.13
CA THR A 101 -13.40 12.45 -16.38
C THR A 101 -14.80 11.91 -16.60
N ARG A 102 -15.31 12.05 -17.84
CA ARG A 102 -16.59 11.49 -18.29
C ARG A 102 -16.39 10.86 -19.65
N THR A 103 -16.51 9.53 -19.70
CA THR A 103 -16.43 8.77 -20.94
C THR A 103 -17.56 7.77 -21.01
N ARG A 104 -17.76 7.17 -22.18
CA ARG A 104 -18.74 6.08 -22.38
C ARG A 104 -18.46 4.81 -21.57
N TRP A 105 -17.21 4.68 -21.03
CA TRP A 105 -16.81 3.54 -20.20
C TRP A 105 -16.83 3.87 -18.69
N GLY A 106 -17.26 5.07 -18.33
CA GLY A 106 -17.24 5.58 -16.96
C GLY A 106 -16.14 6.61 -16.73
N ARG A 107 -15.80 6.84 -15.48
CA ARG A 107 -14.78 7.82 -15.05
C ARG A 107 -13.45 7.19 -14.62
N ARG A 108 -13.47 5.94 -14.16
CA ARG A 108 -12.30 5.20 -13.61
C ARG A 108 -11.73 4.19 -14.63
N ILE A 109 -12.59 3.40 -15.26
CA ILE A 109 -12.22 2.32 -16.18
C ILE A 109 -11.25 2.78 -17.29
N PRO A 110 -11.41 3.96 -17.93
CA PRO A 110 -10.49 4.41 -18.97
C PRO A 110 -9.04 4.54 -18.50
N TYR A 111 -8.80 4.98 -17.26
CA TYR A 111 -7.46 5.07 -16.70
C TYR A 111 -6.85 3.69 -16.48
N LEU A 112 -7.67 2.73 -15.98
CA LEU A 112 -7.22 1.35 -15.78
C LEU A 112 -6.86 0.68 -17.12
N VAL A 113 -7.71 0.80 -18.12
CA VAL A 113 -7.47 0.24 -19.46
C VAL A 113 -6.23 0.85 -20.10
N ALA A 114 -6.02 2.17 -19.97
CA ALA A 114 -4.86 2.84 -20.53
C ALA A 114 -3.55 2.47 -19.82
N ALA A 115 -3.55 2.34 -18.48
CA ALA A 115 -2.34 2.09 -17.72
C ALA A 115 -1.93 0.62 -17.66
N THR A 116 -2.88 -0.32 -17.65
CA THR A 116 -2.64 -1.76 -17.51
C THR A 116 -1.62 -2.35 -18.51
N PRO A 117 -1.68 -2.06 -19.82
CA PRO A 117 -0.70 -2.59 -20.76
C PRO A 117 0.74 -2.15 -20.45
N PHE A 118 0.91 -0.89 -20.03
CA PHE A 118 2.23 -0.37 -19.65
C PHE A 118 2.76 -1.01 -18.38
N VAL A 119 1.91 -1.22 -17.35
CA VAL A 119 2.30 -1.96 -16.15
C VAL A 119 2.79 -3.35 -16.51
N ALA A 120 2.04 -4.10 -17.33
CA ALA A 120 2.42 -5.44 -17.76
C ALA A 120 3.73 -5.42 -18.58
N LEU A 121 3.84 -4.51 -19.55
CA LEU A 121 5.03 -4.39 -20.40
C LEU A 121 6.29 -4.10 -19.60
N PHE A 122 6.28 -3.06 -18.76
CA PHE A 122 7.48 -2.67 -18.01
C PHE A 122 7.82 -3.67 -16.91
N MET A 123 6.83 -4.36 -16.33
CA MET A 123 7.07 -5.50 -15.46
C MET A 123 7.81 -6.64 -16.19
N ILE A 124 7.34 -7.03 -17.38
CA ILE A 124 8.01 -8.05 -18.19
C ILE A 124 9.42 -7.60 -18.54
N LEU A 125 9.62 -6.35 -18.97
CA LEU A 125 10.93 -5.81 -19.31
C LEU A 125 11.90 -5.85 -18.10
N ILE A 126 11.44 -5.57 -16.88
CA ILE A 126 12.26 -5.72 -15.66
C ILE A 126 12.79 -7.15 -15.53
N GLY A 127 11.94 -8.15 -15.73
CA GLY A 127 12.37 -9.55 -15.68
C GLY A 127 13.38 -9.93 -16.76
N TRP A 128 13.33 -9.26 -17.91
CA TRP A 128 14.22 -9.50 -19.06
C TRP A 128 15.46 -8.61 -19.09
N VAL A 129 15.69 -7.76 -18.10
CA VAL A 129 16.87 -6.87 -18.07
C VAL A 129 18.19 -7.64 -18.23
N PRO A 130 18.47 -8.78 -17.53
CA PRO A 130 19.75 -9.48 -17.70
C PRO A 130 20.02 -9.89 -19.16
N PRO A 131 19.14 -10.60 -19.88
CA PRO A 131 19.38 -10.93 -21.30
C PRO A 131 19.40 -9.68 -22.21
N ILE A 132 18.56 -8.67 -21.94
CA ILE A 132 18.55 -7.41 -22.71
C ILE A 132 19.90 -6.70 -22.56
N THR A 133 20.41 -6.60 -21.34
CA THR A 133 21.71 -5.96 -21.04
C THR A 133 22.87 -6.68 -21.77
N ASN A 134 22.88 -8.01 -21.75
CA ASN A 134 23.88 -8.81 -22.46
C ASN A 134 23.86 -8.54 -23.97
N TYR A 135 22.66 -8.52 -24.56
CA TYR A 135 22.50 -8.29 -25.98
C TYR A 135 22.93 -6.85 -26.38
N LEU A 136 22.47 -5.85 -25.65
CA LEU A 136 22.78 -4.43 -25.95
C LEU A 136 24.27 -4.13 -25.73
N HIS A 137 24.90 -4.68 -24.70
CA HIS A 137 26.31 -4.50 -24.43
C HIS A 137 27.19 -5.16 -25.52
N ALA A 138 26.79 -6.35 -25.99
CA ALA A 138 27.54 -7.08 -27.01
C ALA A 138 27.48 -6.41 -28.41
N HIS A 139 26.37 -5.73 -28.75
CA HIS A 139 26.12 -5.28 -30.13
C HIS A 139 26.07 -3.77 -30.32
N PHE A 140 25.73 -3.00 -29.28
CA PHE A 140 25.41 -1.57 -29.46
C PHE A 140 26.13 -0.63 -28.47
N ILE A 141 26.34 -1.02 -27.22
CA ILE A 141 26.78 -0.12 -26.14
C ILE A 141 28.06 -0.69 -25.47
N THR A 142 29.18 -0.60 -26.17
CA THR A 142 30.47 -1.11 -25.68
C THR A 142 31.21 -0.12 -24.75
N GLY A 143 30.80 1.15 -24.74
CA GLY A 143 31.45 2.21 -23.96
C GLY A 143 31.04 2.30 -22.47
N MET A 144 30.01 1.55 -22.04
CA MET A 144 29.52 1.51 -20.66
C MET A 144 29.75 0.12 -20.08
N SER A 145 30.05 -0.01 -18.78
CA SER A 145 30.16 -1.34 -18.18
C SER A 145 28.80 -2.05 -18.19
N MET A 146 28.82 -3.36 -18.35
CA MET A 146 27.63 -4.20 -18.35
C MET A 146 26.77 -3.97 -17.09
N ASN A 147 27.40 -3.82 -15.92
CA ASN A 147 26.73 -3.58 -14.66
C ASN A 147 26.02 -2.21 -14.65
N SER A 148 26.70 -1.17 -15.10
CA SER A 148 26.11 0.18 -15.18
C SER A 148 24.94 0.23 -16.15
N LEU A 149 25.03 -0.46 -17.28
CA LEU A 149 23.95 -0.56 -18.27
C LEU A 149 22.74 -1.29 -17.67
N GLY A 150 22.96 -2.42 -16.97
CA GLY A 150 21.91 -3.18 -16.30
C GLY A 150 21.20 -2.36 -15.23
N ILE A 151 21.94 -1.66 -14.38
CA ILE A 151 21.39 -0.75 -13.36
C ILE A 151 20.53 0.34 -14.02
N LEU A 152 21.04 0.98 -15.07
CA LEU A 152 20.31 2.04 -15.79
C LEU A 152 18.98 1.52 -16.36
N LEU A 153 18.98 0.37 -17.03
CA LEU A 153 17.78 -0.22 -17.61
C LEU A 153 16.75 -0.57 -16.52
N ILE A 154 17.20 -1.18 -15.41
CA ILE A 154 16.31 -1.49 -14.29
C ILE A 154 15.70 -0.21 -13.73
N CYS A 155 16.51 0.83 -13.47
CA CYS A 155 16.02 2.09 -12.91
C CYS A 155 14.97 2.73 -13.83
N VAL A 156 15.22 2.80 -15.13
CA VAL A 156 14.29 3.38 -16.11
C VAL A 156 13.00 2.57 -16.15
N PHE A 157 13.09 1.24 -16.30
CA PHE A 157 11.89 0.40 -16.38
C PHE A 157 11.11 0.38 -15.07
N ALA A 158 11.78 0.37 -13.91
CA ALA A 158 11.14 0.40 -12.61
C ALA A 158 10.39 1.74 -12.35
N VAL A 159 10.96 2.88 -12.74
CA VAL A 159 10.31 4.19 -12.60
C VAL A 159 9.08 4.29 -13.50
N ILE A 160 9.17 3.84 -14.76
CA ILE A 160 8.02 3.86 -15.66
C ILE A 160 6.95 2.85 -15.20
N PHE A 161 7.36 1.65 -14.79
CA PHE A 161 6.47 0.67 -14.18
C PHE A 161 5.72 1.29 -12.99
N GLN A 162 6.45 1.91 -12.07
CA GLN A 162 5.87 2.49 -10.85
C GLN A 162 4.91 3.64 -11.15
N PHE A 163 5.19 4.46 -12.17
CA PHE A 163 4.29 5.51 -12.60
C PHE A 163 2.91 4.95 -13.00
N PHE A 164 2.88 3.97 -13.89
CA PHE A 164 1.61 3.35 -14.31
C PHE A 164 0.97 2.49 -13.21
N ASN A 165 1.78 1.81 -12.39
CA ASN A 165 1.32 1.03 -11.25
C ASN A 165 0.59 1.89 -10.21
N LEU A 166 1.05 3.12 -9.96
CA LEU A 166 0.36 4.08 -9.10
C LEU A 166 -0.99 4.51 -9.66
N ILE A 167 -1.08 4.73 -10.98
CA ILE A 167 -2.36 5.05 -11.63
C ILE A 167 -3.34 3.90 -11.40
N VAL A 168 -2.92 2.68 -11.68
CA VAL A 168 -3.78 1.49 -11.48
C VAL A 168 -4.16 1.35 -10.01
N GLY A 169 -3.19 1.37 -9.08
CA GLY A 169 -3.43 1.18 -7.67
C GLY A 169 -4.40 2.19 -7.07
N SER A 170 -4.20 3.48 -7.37
CA SER A 170 -5.07 4.54 -6.85
C SER A 170 -6.49 4.44 -7.41
N ILE A 171 -6.61 4.31 -8.72
CA ILE A 171 -7.91 4.29 -9.41
C ILE A 171 -8.70 3.01 -9.08
N TYR A 172 -8.02 1.86 -8.97
CA TYR A 172 -8.65 0.58 -8.64
C TYR A 172 -9.43 0.64 -7.32
N TYR A 173 -8.85 1.26 -6.28
CA TYR A 173 -9.55 1.42 -5.00
C TYR A 173 -10.78 2.31 -5.10
N TYR A 174 -10.79 3.30 -6.00
CA TYR A 174 -11.97 4.16 -6.20
C TYR A 174 -13.12 3.45 -6.91
N VAL A 175 -12.83 2.44 -7.76
CA VAL A 175 -13.86 1.63 -8.44
C VAL A 175 -14.77 0.92 -7.43
N PHE A 176 -14.27 0.50 -6.26
CA PHE A 176 -15.10 -0.21 -5.28
C PHE A 176 -16.33 0.59 -4.85
N ALA A 177 -16.13 1.86 -4.53
CA ALA A 177 -17.22 2.75 -4.12
C ALA A 177 -18.22 3.02 -5.26
N ASP A 178 -17.76 2.95 -6.51
CA ASP A 178 -18.55 3.25 -7.70
C ASP A 178 -19.35 2.05 -8.22
N VAL A 179 -18.97 0.81 -7.85
CA VAL A 179 -19.61 -0.40 -8.42
C VAL A 179 -20.16 -1.39 -7.38
N ILE A 180 -19.74 -1.33 -6.11
CA ILE A 180 -20.20 -2.25 -5.07
C ILE A 180 -21.27 -1.59 -4.20
N PRO A 181 -22.49 -2.17 -4.07
CA PRO A 181 -23.53 -1.63 -3.20
C PRO A 181 -23.05 -1.54 -1.75
N HIS A 182 -23.34 -0.40 -1.07
CA HIS A 182 -22.85 -0.11 0.27
C HIS A 182 -23.10 -1.21 1.30
N GLN A 183 -24.25 -1.90 1.21
CA GLN A 183 -24.62 -3.01 2.09
C GLN A 183 -23.72 -4.26 1.95
N PHE A 184 -22.96 -4.40 0.86
CA PHE A 184 -22.05 -5.52 0.60
C PHE A 184 -20.58 -5.14 0.76
N ILE A 185 -20.23 -3.85 0.93
CA ILE A 185 -18.83 -3.39 0.99
C ILE A 185 -18.04 -4.15 2.06
N GLY A 186 -18.57 -4.36 3.26
CA GLY A 186 -17.88 -5.09 4.32
C GLY A 186 -17.57 -6.54 3.94
N ARG A 187 -18.54 -7.26 3.36
CA ARG A 187 -18.36 -8.63 2.88
C ARG A 187 -17.42 -8.71 1.70
N PHE A 188 -17.49 -7.75 0.79
CA PHE A 188 -16.60 -7.62 -0.35
C PHE A 188 -15.15 -7.39 0.12
N MET A 189 -14.90 -6.46 1.05
CA MET A 189 -13.56 -6.20 1.59
C MET A 189 -12.98 -7.40 2.34
N ALA A 190 -13.81 -8.13 3.08
CA ALA A 190 -13.39 -9.38 3.72
C ALA A 190 -12.98 -10.44 2.68
N ALA A 191 -13.78 -10.62 1.62
CA ALA A 191 -13.49 -11.56 0.54
C ALA A 191 -12.22 -11.14 -0.25
N LEU A 192 -12.05 -9.85 -0.52
CA LEU A 192 -10.86 -9.29 -1.18
C LEU A 192 -9.59 -9.58 -0.36
N ASN A 193 -9.62 -9.31 0.95
CA ASN A 193 -8.48 -9.58 1.84
C ASN A 193 -8.16 -11.08 1.96
N LEU A 194 -9.20 -11.91 2.08
CA LEU A 194 -9.03 -13.37 2.14
C LEU A 194 -8.41 -13.93 0.86
N ALA A 195 -8.93 -13.49 -0.29
CA ALA A 195 -8.40 -13.88 -1.59
C ALA A 195 -6.97 -13.35 -1.80
N GLY A 196 -6.66 -12.12 -1.36
CA GLY A 196 -5.29 -11.54 -1.36
C GLY A 196 -4.31 -12.36 -0.53
N THR A 197 -4.71 -12.77 0.67
CA THR A 197 -3.90 -13.66 1.51
C THR A 197 -3.67 -15.02 0.83
N GLY A 198 -4.71 -15.60 0.23
CA GLY A 198 -4.61 -16.84 -0.54
C GLY A 198 -3.66 -16.72 -1.74
N SER A 199 -3.76 -15.63 -2.50
CA SER A 199 -2.87 -15.38 -3.64
C SER A 199 -1.42 -15.20 -3.19
N GLY A 200 -1.17 -14.48 -2.09
CA GLY A 200 0.16 -14.35 -1.50
C GLY A 200 0.72 -15.67 -1.02
N LEU A 201 -0.11 -16.54 -0.43
CA LEU A 201 0.25 -17.89 -0.03
C LEU A 201 0.67 -18.74 -1.24
N LEU A 202 -0.15 -18.77 -2.30
CA LEU A 202 0.16 -19.49 -3.53
C LEU A 202 1.44 -18.98 -4.20
N PHE A 203 1.63 -17.66 -4.27
CA PHE A 203 2.84 -17.05 -4.78
C PHE A 203 4.08 -17.51 -3.99
N ASN A 204 4.04 -17.43 -2.67
CA ASN A 204 5.19 -17.79 -1.83
C ASN A 204 5.52 -19.30 -1.86
N LEU A 205 4.52 -20.17 -2.00
CA LEU A 205 4.75 -21.62 -2.03
C LEU A 205 5.15 -22.14 -3.42
N PHE A 206 4.52 -21.64 -4.47
CA PHE A 206 4.63 -22.25 -5.81
C PHE A 206 5.45 -21.42 -6.80
N VAL A 207 5.51 -20.09 -6.63
CA VAL A 207 6.26 -19.22 -7.56
C VAL A 207 7.63 -18.87 -7.01
N MET A 208 7.72 -18.55 -5.73
CA MET A 208 8.95 -18.10 -5.07
C MET A 208 10.14 -19.05 -5.24
N PRO A 209 9.98 -20.39 -5.21
CA PRO A 209 11.09 -21.31 -5.43
C PRO A 209 11.80 -21.15 -6.80
N TYR A 210 11.06 -20.72 -7.82
CA TYR A 210 11.56 -20.62 -9.20
C TYR A 210 11.99 -19.22 -9.62
N VAL A 211 11.75 -18.24 -8.76
CA VAL A 211 11.92 -16.82 -9.05
C VAL A 211 13.37 -16.44 -9.40
N ILE A 212 14.36 -17.07 -8.75
CA ILE A 212 15.76 -16.73 -8.94
C ILE A 212 16.29 -17.29 -10.27
N ASP A 213 15.92 -18.53 -10.60
CA ASP A 213 16.44 -19.24 -11.75
C ASP A 213 15.68 -18.92 -13.04
N TYR A 214 14.36 -18.65 -12.92
CA TYR A 214 13.44 -18.43 -14.04
C TYR A 214 12.80 -17.02 -14.02
N ALA A 215 13.49 -16.02 -13.50
CA ALA A 215 12.96 -14.66 -13.37
C ALA A 215 12.28 -14.14 -14.66
N PRO A 216 12.88 -14.21 -15.87
CA PRO A 216 12.22 -13.72 -17.08
C PRO A 216 10.87 -14.40 -17.35
N MET A 217 10.78 -15.72 -17.14
CA MET A 217 9.55 -16.49 -17.37
C MET A 217 8.49 -16.17 -16.32
N VAL A 218 8.89 -16.03 -15.04
CA VAL A 218 7.98 -15.67 -13.93
C VAL A 218 7.40 -14.28 -14.14
N PHE A 219 8.24 -13.30 -14.48
CA PHE A 219 7.76 -11.93 -14.77
C PHE A 219 6.85 -11.89 -16.00
N THR A 220 7.17 -12.66 -17.05
CA THR A 220 6.33 -12.75 -18.24
C THR A 220 5.00 -13.42 -17.93
N GLY A 221 5.00 -14.56 -17.22
CA GLY A 221 3.78 -15.28 -16.88
C GLY A 221 2.83 -14.46 -16.02
N ILE A 222 3.33 -13.83 -14.96
CA ILE A 222 2.52 -12.98 -14.08
C ILE A 222 2.07 -11.71 -14.82
N GLY A 223 2.93 -11.11 -15.67
CA GLY A 223 2.59 -9.92 -16.45
C GLY A 223 1.48 -10.18 -17.45
N LEU A 224 1.54 -11.29 -18.17
CA LEU A 224 0.48 -11.70 -19.10
C LEU A 224 -0.80 -12.06 -18.36
N LEU A 225 -0.71 -12.81 -17.24
CA LEU A 225 -1.85 -13.13 -16.41
C LEU A 225 -2.53 -11.86 -15.88
N TYR A 226 -1.73 -10.91 -15.39
CA TYR A 226 -2.22 -9.60 -14.96
C TYR A 226 -2.92 -8.86 -16.10
N LEU A 227 -2.26 -8.74 -17.27
CA LEU A 227 -2.83 -8.06 -18.44
C LEU A 227 -4.20 -8.63 -18.79
N VAL A 228 -4.29 -9.95 -18.94
CA VAL A 228 -5.52 -10.63 -19.35
C VAL A 228 -6.61 -10.48 -18.29
N CYS A 229 -6.33 -10.85 -17.04
CA CYS A 229 -7.35 -10.84 -15.98
C CYS A 229 -7.82 -9.42 -15.64
N PHE A 230 -6.91 -8.45 -15.63
CA PHE A 230 -7.26 -7.07 -15.32
C PHE A 230 -8.03 -6.40 -16.47
N MET A 231 -7.68 -6.69 -17.72
CA MET A 231 -8.46 -6.22 -18.87
C MET A 231 -9.84 -6.86 -18.93
N LEU A 232 -9.97 -8.15 -18.60
CA LEU A 232 -11.29 -8.82 -18.49
C LEU A 232 -12.12 -8.16 -17.38
N MET A 233 -11.53 -7.87 -16.22
CA MET A 233 -12.19 -7.10 -15.15
C MET A 233 -12.71 -5.77 -15.70
N CYS A 234 -11.88 -4.98 -16.37
CA CYS A 234 -12.29 -3.69 -16.95
C CYS A 234 -13.38 -3.82 -18.01
N PHE A 235 -13.45 -4.95 -18.73
CA PHE A 235 -14.48 -5.20 -19.73
C PHE A 235 -15.83 -5.59 -19.11
N PHE A 236 -15.82 -6.42 -18.07
CA PHE A 236 -17.05 -6.92 -17.43
C PHE A 236 -17.59 -6.00 -16.35
N VAL A 237 -16.74 -5.20 -15.69
CA VAL A 237 -17.15 -4.24 -14.66
C VAL A 237 -17.55 -2.94 -15.36
N LYS A 238 -18.81 -2.55 -15.21
CA LYS A 238 -19.34 -1.31 -15.77
C LYS A 238 -19.57 -0.30 -14.65
N GLU A 239 -19.17 0.93 -14.91
CA GLU A 239 -19.51 2.07 -14.04
C GLU A 239 -20.87 2.66 -14.40
N GLY A 240 -21.51 3.34 -13.43
CA GLY A 240 -22.74 4.08 -13.66
C GLY A 240 -22.51 5.39 -14.42
N GLU A 241 -23.62 6.05 -14.74
CA GLU A 241 -23.61 7.40 -15.29
C GLU A 241 -23.41 8.43 -14.18
N TYR A 242 -22.61 9.45 -14.46
CA TYR A 242 -22.28 10.50 -13.51
C TYR A 242 -22.74 11.87 -14.05
N PRO A 243 -23.27 12.75 -13.18
CA PRO A 243 -23.61 14.10 -13.59
C PRO A 243 -22.35 14.85 -14.08
N PRO A 244 -22.53 15.89 -14.91
CA PRO A 244 -21.41 16.69 -15.39
C PRO A 244 -20.61 17.26 -14.19
N PRO A 245 -19.28 17.39 -14.31
CA PRO A 245 -18.45 17.89 -13.21
C PRO A 245 -18.88 19.34 -12.88
N LYS A 246 -19.00 19.65 -11.58
CA LYS A 246 -19.31 21.02 -11.14
C LYS A 246 -18.25 21.98 -11.68
N ALA A 247 -18.70 23.07 -12.30
CA ALA A 247 -17.80 24.11 -12.77
C ALA A 247 -17.03 24.71 -11.58
N VAL A 248 -15.71 24.79 -11.70
CA VAL A 248 -14.90 25.47 -10.70
C VAL A 248 -15.17 26.97 -10.83
N GLN A 249 -15.91 27.54 -9.90
CA GLN A 249 -16.01 28.99 -9.78
C GLN A 249 -14.63 29.56 -9.53
N ARG A 250 -14.05 30.19 -10.56
CA ARG A 250 -12.78 30.90 -10.47
C ARG A 250 -13.01 32.17 -9.68
N GLN A 251 -12.87 32.16 -8.36
CA GLN A 251 -12.81 33.37 -7.56
C GLN A 251 -11.43 34.02 -7.72
N GLY A 252 -11.43 35.33 -7.98
CA GLY A 252 -10.38 36.22 -8.50
C GLY A 252 -9.02 36.34 -7.81
N LEU A 253 -8.60 35.41 -6.94
CA LEU A 253 -7.26 35.42 -6.35
C LEU A 253 -6.27 34.53 -7.14
N PRO A 254 -4.99 34.92 -7.27
CA PRO A 254 -3.96 34.11 -7.88
C PRO A 254 -3.91 32.71 -7.20
N VAL A 255 -3.94 31.64 -8.00
CA VAL A 255 -4.00 30.25 -7.53
C VAL A 255 -2.91 29.95 -6.49
N ALA A 256 -1.71 30.53 -6.67
CA ALA A 256 -0.58 30.32 -5.77
C ALA A 256 -0.82 30.90 -4.35
N LYS A 257 -1.40 32.12 -4.23
CA LYS A 257 -1.69 32.72 -2.92
C LYS A 257 -2.78 31.94 -2.19
N ARG A 258 -3.82 31.57 -2.91
CA ARG A 258 -4.93 30.78 -2.38
C ARG A 258 -4.47 29.40 -1.90
N LEU A 259 -3.59 28.76 -2.65
CA LEU A 259 -2.99 27.48 -2.29
C LEU A 259 -2.09 27.62 -1.04
N ALA A 260 -1.29 28.66 -0.97
CA ALA A 260 -0.41 28.93 0.18
C ALA A 260 -1.20 29.21 1.47
N GLU A 261 -2.26 29.99 1.39
CA GLU A 261 -3.17 30.25 2.53
C GLU A 261 -3.86 28.97 2.99
N TRP A 262 -4.39 28.18 2.05
CA TRP A 262 -5.04 26.91 2.35
C TRP A 262 -4.06 25.92 2.99
N ILE A 263 -2.83 25.80 2.45
CA ILE A 263 -1.76 24.98 3.02
C ILE A 263 -1.43 25.46 4.43
N GLY A 264 -1.28 26.77 4.64
CA GLY A 264 -0.98 27.33 5.96
C GLY A 264 -2.07 27.01 7.01
N ILE A 265 -3.34 27.16 6.64
CA ILE A 265 -4.48 26.81 7.50
C ILE A 265 -4.49 25.31 7.78
N TYR A 266 -4.30 24.48 6.76
CA TYR A 266 -4.26 23.02 6.87
C TYR A 266 -3.17 22.54 7.84
N PHE A 267 -1.92 23.03 7.66
CA PHE A 267 -0.83 22.67 8.54
C PHE A 267 -1.07 23.13 9.97
N ARG A 268 -1.59 24.35 10.17
CA ARG A 268 -1.91 24.85 11.49
C ARG A 268 -2.99 24.03 12.21
N GLN A 269 -4.04 23.63 11.50
CA GLN A 269 -5.11 22.80 12.07
C GLN A 269 -4.67 21.38 12.40
N CYS A 270 -3.87 20.74 11.55
CA CYS A 270 -3.51 19.34 11.72
C CYS A 270 -2.29 19.12 12.65
N TYR A 271 -1.30 20.03 12.62
CA TYR A 271 -0.01 19.81 13.29
C TYR A 271 0.25 20.74 14.48
N ARG A 272 -0.64 21.68 14.78
CA ARG A 272 -0.49 22.57 15.93
C ARG A 272 -0.57 21.84 17.26
N HIS A 273 -1.44 20.87 17.38
CA HIS A 273 -1.64 20.13 18.62
C HIS A 273 -0.73 18.92 18.70
N TRP A 274 0.17 18.92 19.69
CA TRP A 274 1.18 17.86 19.88
C TRP A 274 0.61 16.45 19.94
N PHE A 275 -0.62 16.27 20.44
CA PHE A 275 -1.30 14.98 20.47
C PHE A 275 -1.39 14.35 19.07
N PHE A 276 -1.87 15.09 18.07
CA PHE A 276 -2.00 14.61 16.72
C PHE A 276 -0.64 14.49 16.01
N THR A 277 0.25 15.45 16.25
CA THR A 277 1.61 15.42 15.67
C THR A 277 2.36 14.17 16.14
N PHE A 278 2.30 13.82 17.44
CA PHE A 278 2.92 12.59 17.94
C PHE A 278 2.19 11.32 17.49
N LEU A 279 0.88 11.37 17.29
CA LEU A 279 0.14 10.25 16.69
C LEU A 279 0.59 10.00 15.24
N PHE A 280 0.68 11.04 14.42
CA PHE A 280 1.18 10.93 13.05
C PHE A 280 2.65 10.48 13.00
N LEU A 281 3.49 11.06 13.85
CA LEU A 281 4.90 10.67 13.96
C LEU A 281 5.04 9.20 14.38
N GLY A 282 4.29 8.77 15.40
CA GLY A 282 4.33 7.39 15.88
C GLY A 282 3.93 6.37 14.81
N THR A 283 2.86 6.64 14.08
CA THR A 283 2.42 5.76 12.99
C THR A 283 3.37 5.81 11.77
N ALA A 284 3.93 6.97 11.45
CA ALA A 284 4.90 7.12 10.37
C ALA A 284 6.24 6.44 10.70
N LEU A 285 6.74 6.55 11.93
CA LEU A 285 7.93 5.82 12.40
C LEU A 285 7.69 4.30 12.41
N ASN A 286 6.48 3.85 12.78
CA ASN A 286 6.12 2.44 12.71
C ASN A 286 6.13 1.91 11.27
N ASN A 287 5.67 2.68 10.29
CA ASN A 287 5.77 2.30 8.88
C ASN A 287 7.22 2.34 8.38
N ALA A 288 8.01 3.33 8.81
CA ALA A 288 9.42 3.44 8.47
C ALA A 288 10.27 2.30 9.06
N SER A 289 9.86 1.72 10.20
CA SER A 289 10.58 0.59 10.81
C SER A 289 10.60 -0.63 9.88
N THR A 290 9.52 -0.87 9.16
CA THR A 290 9.36 -2.05 8.29
C THR A 290 10.07 -1.93 6.93
N VAL A 291 10.58 -0.74 6.57
CA VAL A 291 11.14 -0.45 5.24
C VAL A 291 12.32 -1.34 4.89
N CYS A 292 13.33 -1.42 5.76
CA CYS A 292 14.51 -2.25 5.49
C CYS A 292 14.14 -3.73 5.36
N ARG A 293 13.23 -4.20 6.20
CA ARG A 293 12.73 -5.57 6.12
C ARG A 293 11.96 -5.81 4.83
N GLY A 294 11.08 -4.91 4.44
CA GLY A 294 10.32 -5.02 3.19
C GLY A 294 11.20 -5.12 1.96
N THR A 295 12.32 -4.40 1.94
CA THR A 295 13.22 -4.30 0.78
C THR A 295 14.35 -5.34 0.82
N PHE A 296 14.95 -5.61 1.98
CA PHE A 296 16.20 -6.36 2.09
C PHE A 296 16.05 -7.73 2.75
N ASN A 297 14.86 -8.16 3.17
CA ASN A 297 14.66 -9.41 3.90
C ASN A 297 15.02 -10.66 3.06
N LEU A 298 14.69 -10.66 1.77
CA LEU A 298 15.07 -11.74 0.86
C LEU A 298 16.60 -11.78 0.65
N LEU A 299 17.24 -10.61 0.53
CA LEU A 299 18.70 -10.50 0.42
C LEU A 299 19.40 -11.00 1.71
N PHE A 300 18.88 -10.61 2.89
CA PHE A 300 19.36 -11.15 4.16
C PHE A 300 19.25 -12.68 4.20
N ALA A 301 18.11 -13.24 3.86
CA ALA A 301 17.88 -14.68 3.86
C ALA A 301 18.78 -15.41 2.87
N THR A 302 18.95 -14.89 1.65
CA THR A 302 19.69 -15.59 0.59
C THR A 302 21.20 -15.36 0.69
N LYS A 303 21.66 -14.17 1.07
CA LYS A 303 23.09 -13.82 1.07
C LYS A 303 23.78 -14.10 2.42
N GLU A 304 23.11 -13.82 3.52
CA GLU A 304 23.67 -13.96 4.86
C GLU A 304 23.37 -15.33 5.47
N LEU A 305 22.12 -15.81 5.33
CA LEU A 305 21.73 -17.13 5.88
C LEU A 305 21.86 -18.28 4.86
N GLN A 306 22.27 -18.00 3.62
CA GLN A 306 22.43 -18.97 2.53
C GLN A 306 21.15 -19.80 2.28
N MET A 307 19.99 -19.21 2.52
CA MET A 307 18.69 -19.84 2.30
C MET A 307 18.31 -19.82 0.82
N THR A 308 17.57 -20.83 0.38
CA THR A 308 16.92 -20.78 -0.94
C THR A 308 15.70 -19.85 -0.92
N ALA A 309 15.33 -19.31 -2.08
CA ALA A 309 14.10 -18.52 -2.21
C ALA A 309 12.84 -19.32 -1.82
N GLY A 310 12.85 -20.63 -2.09
CA GLY A 310 11.77 -21.53 -1.67
C GLY A 310 11.65 -21.68 -0.14
N GLN A 311 12.76 -21.73 0.58
CA GLN A 311 12.77 -21.72 2.05
C GLN A 311 12.21 -20.41 2.59
N PHE A 312 12.66 -19.27 2.03
CA PHE A 312 12.12 -17.96 2.37
C PHE A 312 10.61 -17.88 2.11
N GLY A 313 10.15 -18.33 0.94
CA GLY A 313 8.73 -18.40 0.59
C GLY A 313 7.90 -19.21 1.59
N LYS A 314 8.42 -20.37 2.05
CA LYS A 314 7.74 -21.17 3.09
C LYS A 314 7.59 -20.41 4.39
N VAL A 315 8.60 -19.67 4.85
CA VAL A 315 8.50 -18.84 6.06
C VAL A 315 7.42 -17.78 5.90
N MET A 316 7.41 -17.08 4.78
CA MET A 316 6.41 -16.04 4.49
C MET A 316 4.99 -16.64 4.39
N ALA A 317 4.84 -17.80 3.76
CA ALA A 317 3.56 -18.49 3.62
C ALA A 317 3.00 -18.94 4.98
N VAL A 318 3.80 -19.60 5.81
CA VAL A 318 3.40 -20.01 7.15
C VAL A 318 3.09 -18.81 8.03
N GLY A 319 3.94 -17.77 7.97
CA GLY A 319 3.72 -16.51 8.67
C GLY A 319 2.36 -15.87 8.30
N ALA A 320 2.00 -15.86 7.01
CA ALA A 320 0.72 -15.32 6.55
C ALA A 320 -0.49 -16.12 7.09
N VAL A 321 -0.42 -17.45 7.10
CA VAL A 321 -1.49 -18.32 7.63
C VAL A 321 -1.68 -18.10 9.12
N VAL A 322 -0.58 -18.12 9.90
CA VAL A 322 -0.64 -17.90 11.35
C VAL A 322 -1.16 -16.49 11.66
N SER A 323 -0.68 -15.49 10.93
CA SER A 323 -1.13 -14.09 11.06
C SER A 323 -2.62 -13.94 10.80
N ALA A 324 -3.17 -14.60 9.78
CA ALA A 324 -4.61 -14.58 9.47
C ALA A 324 -5.46 -15.08 10.64
N GLY A 325 -5.02 -16.15 11.33
CA GLY A 325 -5.67 -16.63 12.54
C GLY A 325 -5.61 -15.63 13.70
N VAL A 326 -4.45 -15.00 13.90
CA VAL A 326 -4.24 -14.04 14.99
C VAL A 326 -4.99 -12.72 14.76
N VAL A 327 -5.19 -12.29 13.50
CA VAL A 327 -5.97 -11.09 13.16
C VAL A 327 -7.40 -11.16 13.73
N VAL A 328 -8.05 -12.33 13.66
CA VAL A 328 -9.40 -12.51 14.22
C VAL A 328 -9.40 -12.32 15.74
N LEU A 329 -8.42 -12.91 16.44
CA LEU A 329 -8.24 -12.74 17.88
C LEU A 329 -7.91 -11.30 18.26
N THR A 330 -7.15 -10.60 17.41
CA THR A 330 -6.78 -9.20 17.62
C THR A 330 -8.00 -8.30 17.58
N GLY A 331 -8.96 -8.53 16.67
CA GLY A 331 -10.23 -7.80 16.64
C GLY A 331 -10.95 -7.88 18.00
N TYR A 332 -11.13 -9.10 18.52
CA TYR A 332 -11.75 -9.30 19.83
C TYR A 332 -10.96 -8.65 20.98
N LEU A 333 -9.64 -8.67 20.89
CA LEU A 333 -8.78 -8.04 21.91
C LEU A 333 -8.91 -6.51 21.89
N MET A 334 -9.02 -5.90 20.70
CA MET A 334 -9.23 -4.46 20.54
C MET A 334 -10.57 -3.99 21.10
N ASP A 335 -11.64 -4.77 20.92
CA ASP A 335 -12.96 -4.46 21.47
C ASP A 335 -12.93 -4.42 23.02
N ARG A 336 -12.08 -5.24 23.65
CA ARG A 336 -11.95 -5.28 25.11
C ARG A 336 -10.95 -4.30 25.67
N LEU A 337 -9.78 -4.13 25.03
CA LEU A 337 -8.65 -3.40 25.59
C LEU A 337 -8.48 -1.99 25.02
N HIS A 338 -9.18 -1.61 23.98
CA HIS A 338 -9.00 -0.40 23.14
C HIS A 338 -7.84 -0.53 22.15
N PRO A 339 -8.03 -0.12 20.87
CA PRO A 339 -7.05 -0.27 19.77
C PRO A 339 -5.67 0.34 20.09
N LEU A 340 -5.63 1.51 20.71
CA LEU A 340 -4.36 2.20 21.06
C LEU A 340 -3.50 1.39 22.04
N ARG A 341 -4.11 0.68 23.00
CA ARG A 341 -3.36 -0.16 23.94
C ARG A 341 -2.75 -1.38 23.26
N VAL A 342 -3.53 -2.01 22.38
CA VAL A 342 -3.06 -3.17 21.59
C VAL A 342 -1.91 -2.74 20.69
N PHE A 343 -2.04 -1.57 20.03
CA PHE A 343 -1.00 -1.04 19.15
C PHE A 343 0.31 -0.72 19.90
N VAL A 344 0.25 -0.08 21.07
CA VAL A 344 1.45 0.20 21.89
C VAL A 344 2.07 -1.09 22.42
N ALA A 345 1.27 -2.04 22.89
CA ALA A 345 1.76 -3.32 23.39
C ALA A 345 2.45 -4.14 22.29
N SER A 346 1.89 -4.16 21.10
CA SER A 346 2.50 -4.83 19.94
C SER A 346 3.85 -4.22 19.57
N GLY A 347 4.02 -2.89 19.69
CA GLY A 347 5.31 -2.23 19.49
C GLY A 347 6.41 -2.77 20.42
N VAL A 348 6.10 -2.97 21.69
CA VAL A 348 7.05 -3.57 22.65
C VAL A 348 7.43 -5.00 22.27
N ILE A 349 6.47 -5.80 21.79
CA ILE A 349 6.72 -7.17 21.34
C ILE A 349 7.59 -7.18 20.07
N VAL A 350 7.36 -6.26 19.13
CA VAL A 350 8.21 -6.10 17.93
C VAL A 350 9.64 -5.78 18.32
N ILE A 351 9.86 -4.86 19.26
CA ILE A 351 11.20 -4.51 19.73
C ILE A 351 11.90 -5.77 20.28
N ALA A 352 11.24 -6.52 21.18
CA ALA A 352 11.81 -7.74 21.76
C ALA A 352 12.13 -8.80 20.69
N ALA A 353 11.22 -9.03 19.71
CA ALA A 353 11.42 -9.97 18.63
C ALA A 353 12.58 -9.58 17.71
N ASN A 354 12.75 -8.30 17.41
CA ASN A 354 13.84 -7.81 16.58
C ASN A 354 15.18 -7.82 17.30
N VAL A 355 15.22 -7.45 18.58
CA VAL A 355 16.44 -7.56 19.39
C VAL A 355 16.89 -9.03 19.45
N TRP A 356 15.97 -9.95 19.72
CA TRP A 356 16.28 -11.36 19.69
C TRP A 356 16.72 -11.82 18.30
N GLY A 357 16.04 -11.40 17.24
CA GLY A 357 16.38 -11.71 15.86
C GLY A 357 17.79 -11.24 15.48
N TYR A 358 18.20 -10.06 15.93
CA TYR A 358 19.54 -9.54 15.66
C TYR A 358 20.66 -10.44 16.19
N PHE A 359 20.51 -11.00 17.39
CA PHE A 359 21.54 -11.82 18.04
C PHE A 359 21.45 -13.30 17.66
N TYR A 360 20.27 -13.86 17.48
CA TYR A 360 20.05 -15.30 17.44
C TYR A 360 19.62 -15.87 16.08
N VAL A 361 19.31 -15.04 15.09
CA VAL A 361 18.99 -15.54 13.75
C VAL A 361 20.29 -15.81 12.98
N THR A 362 20.67 -17.09 12.88
CA THR A 362 21.91 -17.53 12.25
C THR A 362 21.67 -18.58 11.14
N ASP A 363 20.49 -19.20 11.12
CA ASP A 363 20.15 -20.26 10.19
C ASP A 363 18.66 -20.24 9.79
N TYR A 364 18.25 -21.21 8.95
CA TYR A 364 16.86 -21.36 8.50
C TYR A 364 15.90 -21.57 9.69
N ALA A 365 16.26 -22.39 10.67
CA ALA A 365 15.36 -22.76 11.76
C ALA A 365 15.07 -21.55 12.66
N SER A 366 16.10 -20.78 13.03
CA SER A 366 15.97 -19.57 13.82
C SER A 366 15.24 -18.46 13.03
N PHE A 367 15.51 -18.32 11.74
CA PHE A 367 14.80 -17.40 10.86
C PHE A 367 13.31 -17.77 10.73
N PHE A 368 13.00 -19.07 10.65
CA PHE A 368 11.61 -19.55 10.57
C PHE A 368 10.80 -19.12 11.80
N VAL A 369 11.33 -19.35 13.00
CA VAL A 369 10.64 -18.99 14.25
C VAL A 369 10.47 -17.48 14.39
N VAL A 370 11.57 -16.71 14.22
CA VAL A 370 11.55 -15.25 14.36
C VAL A 370 10.74 -14.60 13.23
N GLY A 371 10.85 -15.09 12.02
CA GLY A 371 10.11 -14.57 10.87
C GLY A 371 8.59 -14.73 11.03
N ILE A 372 8.12 -15.87 11.54
CA ILE A 372 6.71 -16.07 11.86
C ILE A 372 6.29 -15.13 13.01
N ALA A 373 7.06 -15.05 14.09
CA ALA A 373 6.74 -14.19 15.23
C ALA A 373 6.59 -12.73 14.80
N ILE A 374 7.53 -12.21 14.01
CA ILE A 374 7.49 -10.84 13.48
C ILE A 374 6.29 -10.65 12.54
N SER A 375 6.01 -11.61 11.64
CA SER A 375 4.87 -11.54 10.73
C SER A 375 3.54 -11.42 11.49
N VAL A 376 3.38 -12.19 12.57
CA VAL A 376 2.20 -12.16 13.45
C VAL A 376 2.04 -10.78 14.11
N VAL A 377 3.11 -10.25 14.69
CA VAL A 377 3.02 -8.97 15.42
C VAL A 377 2.80 -7.81 14.46
N TYR A 378 3.37 -7.86 13.26
CA TYR A 378 3.08 -6.86 12.20
C TYR A 378 1.62 -6.92 11.75
N ALA A 379 1.02 -8.11 11.66
CA ALA A 379 -0.39 -8.24 11.34
C ALA A 379 -1.28 -7.60 12.43
N VAL A 380 -0.92 -7.78 13.71
CA VAL A 380 -1.58 -7.09 14.84
C VAL A 380 -1.49 -5.58 14.72
N GLN A 381 -0.29 -5.04 14.40
CA GLN A 381 -0.11 -3.60 14.21
C GLN A 381 -0.91 -3.07 13.03
N PHE A 382 -0.86 -3.77 11.89
CA PHE A 382 -1.58 -3.38 10.69
C PHE A 382 -3.09 -3.26 10.92
N VAL A 383 -3.69 -4.27 11.57
CA VAL A 383 -5.13 -4.28 11.86
C VAL A 383 -5.51 -3.24 12.90
N SER A 384 -4.64 -2.95 13.88
CA SER A 384 -4.91 -1.96 14.92
C SER A 384 -4.85 -0.51 14.42
N ASN A 385 -4.14 -0.23 13.33
CA ASN A 385 -3.86 1.12 12.84
C ASN A 385 -5.14 1.89 12.46
N GLY A 386 -6.03 1.26 11.66
CA GLY A 386 -7.29 1.88 11.24
C GLY A 386 -8.22 2.26 12.41
N PRO A 387 -8.54 1.32 13.31
CA PRO A 387 -9.34 1.60 14.50
C PRO A 387 -8.77 2.71 15.39
N VAL A 388 -7.43 2.81 15.56
CA VAL A 388 -6.80 3.91 16.31
C VAL A 388 -7.17 5.27 15.71
N PHE A 389 -7.19 5.41 14.39
CA PHE A 389 -7.57 6.66 13.74
C PHE A 389 -9.06 6.98 13.89
N ILE A 390 -9.93 5.96 13.77
CA ILE A 390 -11.37 6.13 13.93
C ILE A 390 -11.71 6.63 15.34
N GLU A 391 -11.01 6.13 16.36
CA GLU A 391 -11.23 6.48 17.76
C GLU A 391 -10.63 7.84 18.15
N LEU A 392 -9.51 8.24 17.53
CA LEU A 392 -8.73 9.40 17.99
C LEU A 392 -8.91 10.66 17.13
N PHE A 393 -9.30 10.55 15.85
CA PHE A 393 -9.47 11.73 15.02
C PHE A 393 -10.81 12.43 15.26
N PRO A 394 -10.88 13.77 15.13
CA PRO A 394 -12.12 14.48 15.16
C PRO A 394 -13.06 13.98 14.04
N PRO A 395 -14.31 13.55 14.34
CA PRO A 395 -15.19 12.95 13.34
C PRO A 395 -15.55 13.90 12.18
N ASP A 396 -15.68 15.18 12.47
CA ASP A 396 -15.99 16.25 11.51
C ASP A 396 -14.83 16.57 10.56
N LYS A 397 -13.57 16.28 10.97
CA LYS A 397 -12.33 16.54 10.21
C LYS A 397 -11.56 15.25 9.89
N PHE A 398 -12.19 14.08 9.97
CA PHE A 398 -11.53 12.78 9.81
C PHE A 398 -10.71 12.67 8.52
N GLY A 399 -11.25 13.09 7.38
CA GLY A 399 -10.56 13.07 6.09
C GLY A 399 -9.32 13.98 6.06
N GLN A 400 -9.40 15.15 6.69
CA GLN A 400 -8.29 16.10 6.78
C GLN A 400 -7.13 15.51 7.62
N PHE A 401 -7.43 14.92 8.78
CA PHE A 401 -6.44 14.32 9.66
C PHE A 401 -5.83 13.03 9.08
N SER A 402 -6.64 12.22 8.38
CA SER A 402 -6.15 11.05 7.63
C SER A 402 -5.17 11.45 6.52
N SER A 403 -5.48 12.55 5.80
CA SER A 403 -4.58 13.10 4.79
C SER A 403 -3.28 13.64 5.41
N ALA A 404 -3.34 14.33 6.56
CA ALA A 404 -2.16 14.82 7.27
C ALA A 404 -1.26 13.66 7.72
N ASN A 405 -1.85 12.60 8.27
CA ASN A 405 -1.12 11.38 8.61
C ASN A 405 -0.43 10.76 7.38
N ALA A 406 -1.14 10.65 6.26
CA ALA A 406 -0.59 10.11 5.01
C ALA A 406 0.57 10.96 4.47
N MET A 407 0.50 12.29 4.59
CA MET A 407 1.59 13.20 4.22
C MET A 407 2.84 12.98 5.08
N MET A 408 2.69 12.95 6.42
CA MET A 408 3.80 12.67 7.35
C MET A 408 4.45 11.33 7.02
N ASN A 409 3.63 10.30 6.80
CA ASN A 409 4.08 8.97 6.44
C ASN A 409 4.88 8.97 5.13
N SER A 410 4.39 9.61 4.08
CA SER A 410 5.07 9.67 2.78
C SER A 410 6.42 10.36 2.87
N VAL A 411 6.49 11.50 3.56
CA VAL A 411 7.75 12.23 3.77
C VAL A 411 8.76 11.34 4.51
N LEU A 412 8.34 10.69 5.59
CA LEU A 412 9.25 9.84 6.35
C LEU A 412 9.72 8.62 5.54
N LEU A 413 8.83 8.00 4.76
CA LEU A 413 9.17 6.87 3.90
C LEU A 413 10.16 7.21 2.78
N ILE A 414 10.09 8.42 2.19
CA ILE A 414 11.06 8.88 1.19
C ILE A 414 12.47 8.82 1.77
N PHE A 415 12.67 9.37 2.96
CA PHE A 415 13.97 9.36 3.62
C PHE A 415 14.36 8.00 4.18
N ALA A 416 13.42 7.29 4.81
CA ALA A 416 13.68 6.01 5.45
C ALA A 416 14.16 4.95 4.45
N ASN A 417 13.62 4.90 3.24
CA ASN A 417 14.07 3.96 2.22
C ASN A 417 15.51 4.22 1.76
N TYR A 418 15.84 5.49 1.50
CA TYR A 418 17.20 5.85 1.08
C TYR A 418 18.23 5.64 2.19
N PHE A 419 17.97 6.16 3.38
CA PHE A 419 18.89 6.01 4.52
C PHE A 419 18.93 4.56 5.03
N GLY A 420 17.84 3.83 4.93
CA GLY A 420 17.82 2.40 5.22
C GLY A 420 18.75 1.60 4.31
N GLY A 421 18.74 1.91 3.01
CA GLY A 421 19.68 1.34 2.05
C GLY A 421 21.13 1.69 2.36
N MET A 422 21.44 2.97 2.68
CA MET A 422 22.78 3.38 3.12
C MET A 422 23.23 2.64 4.39
N ALA A 423 22.32 2.42 5.33
CA ALA A 423 22.63 1.71 6.55
C ALA A 423 22.95 0.22 6.27
N ILE A 424 22.24 -0.41 5.34
CA ILE A 424 22.55 -1.77 4.87
C ILE A 424 23.94 -1.82 4.20
N ASP A 425 24.29 -0.84 3.36
CA ASP A 425 25.63 -0.76 2.75
C ASP A 425 26.74 -0.67 3.81
N ARG A 426 26.50 0.02 4.92
CA ARG A 426 27.49 0.25 5.96
C ARG A 426 27.60 -0.87 6.98
N PHE A 427 26.47 -1.48 7.37
CA PHE A 427 26.37 -2.39 8.51
C PHE A 427 25.97 -3.83 8.11
N GLY A 428 25.73 -4.10 6.81
CA GLY A 428 25.29 -5.40 6.31
C GLY A 428 23.81 -5.68 6.47
N TYR A 429 23.32 -6.77 5.87
CA TYR A 429 21.89 -7.10 5.81
C TYR A 429 21.26 -7.38 7.18
N ARG A 430 22.02 -7.86 8.16
CA ARG A 430 21.53 -8.08 9.53
C ARG A 430 21.00 -6.81 10.20
N PHE A 431 21.43 -5.65 9.71
CA PHE A 431 20.98 -4.36 10.23
C PHE A 431 19.47 -4.11 10.04
N ILE A 432 18.76 -4.93 9.23
CA ILE A 432 17.30 -4.90 9.15
C ILE A 432 16.63 -5.01 10.53
N PHE A 433 17.17 -5.81 11.43
CA PHE A 433 16.66 -5.97 12.80
C PHE A 433 16.93 -4.73 13.66
N ALA A 434 18.14 -4.17 13.57
CA ALA A 434 18.51 -2.96 14.31
C ALA A 434 17.71 -1.74 13.81
N TRP A 435 17.57 -1.58 12.50
CA TRP A 435 16.74 -0.54 11.89
C TRP A 435 15.32 -0.57 12.42
N ASP A 436 14.70 -1.74 12.34
CA ASP A 436 13.34 -1.97 12.82
C ASP A 436 13.21 -1.66 14.32
N THR A 437 14.16 -2.12 15.14
CA THR A 437 14.21 -1.82 16.57
C THR A 437 14.26 -0.33 16.86
N ILE A 438 15.18 0.42 16.22
CA ILE A 438 15.39 1.85 16.46
C ILE A 438 14.12 2.64 16.13
N PHE A 439 13.55 2.41 14.96
CA PHE A 439 12.35 3.12 14.52
C PHE A 439 11.11 2.71 15.33
N THR A 440 10.98 1.44 15.70
CA THR A 440 9.87 0.97 16.55
C THR A 440 9.97 1.50 17.98
N ILE A 441 11.16 1.68 18.53
CA ILE A 441 11.34 2.38 19.83
C ILE A 441 10.81 3.80 19.71
N GLY A 442 11.22 4.56 18.68
CA GLY A 442 10.73 5.91 18.45
C GLY A 442 9.22 5.97 18.28
N ALA A 443 8.65 5.03 17.49
CA ALA A 443 7.22 4.90 17.29
C ALA A 443 6.48 4.61 18.61
N THR A 444 6.97 3.65 19.37
CA THR A 444 6.36 3.23 20.64
C THR A 444 6.41 4.37 21.67
N LEU A 445 7.52 5.10 21.78
CA LEU A 445 7.62 6.26 22.68
C LEU A 445 6.64 7.37 22.28
N ALA A 446 6.52 7.69 20.98
CA ALA A 446 5.53 8.65 20.48
C ALA A 446 4.09 8.21 20.82
N LEU A 447 3.78 6.93 20.62
CA LEU A 447 2.46 6.38 20.91
C LEU A 447 2.17 6.26 22.42
N ILE A 448 3.18 6.04 23.25
CA ILE A 448 3.05 6.11 24.71
C ILE A 448 2.70 7.54 25.14
N TYR A 449 3.34 8.56 24.55
CA TYR A 449 2.95 9.95 24.81
C TYR A 449 1.47 10.20 24.43
N VAL A 450 1.04 9.73 23.26
CA VAL A 450 -0.37 9.80 22.82
C VAL A 450 -1.28 9.09 23.82
N TYR A 451 -0.89 7.90 24.28
CA TYR A 451 -1.67 7.11 25.26
C TYR A 451 -1.83 7.83 26.61
N VAL A 452 -0.76 8.47 27.10
CA VAL A 452 -0.82 9.25 28.35
C VAL A 452 -1.75 10.45 28.18
N LYS A 453 -1.63 11.18 27.08
CA LYS A 453 -2.50 12.32 26.75
C LYS A 453 -3.96 11.91 26.53
N TRP A 454 -4.18 10.80 25.82
CA TRP A 454 -5.51 10.23 25.64
C TRP A 454 -6.21 9.92 26.97
N LYS A 455 -5.47 9.36 27.95
CA LYS A 455 -6.02 9.15 29.31
C LYS A 455 -6.41 10.47 29.98
N GLN A 456 -5.60 11.52 29.81
CA GLN A 456 -5.89 12.85 30.38
C GLN A 456 -7.12 13.50 29.70
N LEU A 457 -7.40 13.17 28.45
CA LEU A 457 -8.53 13.65 27.65
C LEU A 457 -9.80 12.79 27.82
N GLY A 458 -9.91 11.98 28.87
CA GLY A 458 -11.10 11.19 29.18
C GLY A 458 -10.96 9.67 28.94
N GLY A 459 -9.97 9.22 28.19
CA GLY A 459 -9.71 7.80 27.96
C GLY A 459 -10.88 7.05 27.31
N ALA A 460 -10.99 5.73 27.57
CA ALA A 460 -11.95 4.86 26.90
C ALA A 460 -13.44 5.19 27.14
N LYS A 461 -13.79 5.99 28.15
CA LYS A 461 -15.19 6.27 28.50
C LYS A 461 -15.65 7.68 28.21
N GLY A 462 -14.76 8.60 27.89
CA GLY A 462 -15.11 10.01 27.73
C GLY A 462 -14.11 10.82 26.94
N TYR A 463 -13.36 10.17 26.02
CA TYR A 463 -12.39 10.86 25.18
C TYR A 463 -13.06 11.93 24.32
N VAL A 464 -12.54 13.14 24.39
CA VAL A 464 -12.88 14.26 23.52
C VAL A 464 -11.62 14.71 22.79
N PRO A 465 -11.65 14.77 21.45
CA PRO A 465 -10.51 15.23 20.68
C PRO A 465 -10.09 16.64 21.09
N PRO A 466 -8.78 16.96 21.14
CA PRO A 466 -8.30 18.31 21.37
C PRO A 466 -8.87 19.30 20.34
N PRO A 467 -9.13 20.58 20.75
CA PRO A 467 -9.63 21.61 19.83
C PRO A 467 -8.63 21.84 18.68
N THR A 468 -9.14 22.00 17.47
CA THR A 468 -8.38 22.09 16.21
C THR A 468 -8.54 23.43 15.51
N ASP A 469 -8.91 24.48 16.26
CA ASP A 469 -9.10 25.84 15.75
C ASP A 469 -7.80 26.63 15.64
#